data_135b4208f1f5636c6390ceccacbbc53f
#
_entry.id   135b4208f1f5636c6390ceccacbbc53f
#
_cell.length_a   1.000
_cell.length_b   1.000
_cell.length_c   1.000
_cell.angle_alpha   90.00
_cell.angle_beta   90.00
_cell.angle_gamma   90.00
#
_symmetry.space_group_name_H-M   'P 1'
#
loop_
_entity.id
_entity.type
_entity.pdbx_description
1 polymer ?
#
loop_
_entity_poly.entity_id
_entity_poly.type
_entity_poly.pdbx_seq_one_letter_code
_entity_poly.pdbx_strand_id
1 'polypeptide(L)'
;MTVSVIIPAYNEEKTVANVIKTVKSLNYIDEIIVVNDGSVDNTEQTAKEAGATVLSHTKNRGKGAAIKTGFKNSKGDIVLFLDADLQELVPNQVDKMIRPILNGETDVIKTKFKREAGRVTELTAKPLLNFFFPEIKFEQPLSGQFAAKRSFLKSIQLEDDYGVDVGIVLDADVMGVRVKEVDIGNISHTMSSLYELNIVATEVVRTIVDRANSYGRITMIDSLGKSIRMGVLGLSLTTLGFFFVFFIRIRPSYVALYLGFAIIIVGIIIAIYYVIKIIRASIKTILRPDSKSRNFKSFFYMHSPLIVSALIMFAVLFTMLGSVHVDEGKISIEPAARNVIFWKQPVENQTFDIRGPYTVDSAIENESSIIRMPEDALKTLGLNYG
;
A
#
# COMPACT_ATOMS: atom_id res chain seq x y z
N MET A 1 -20.39 28.61 12.87
CA MET A 1 -19.16 27.92 13.30
C MET A 1 -18.08 28.98 13.48
N THR A 2 -17.45 29.01 14.62
CA THR A 2 -16.33 29.89 14.94
C THR A 2 -14.99 29.29 14.48
N VAL A 3 -14.03 30.16 14.11
CA VAL A 3 -12.74 29.74 13.55
C VAL A 3 -11.59 30.28 14.40
N SER A 4 -10.76 29.38 14.93
CA SER A 4 -9.49 29.71 15.58
C SER A 4 -8.32 29.41 14.65
N VAL A 5 -7.35 30.30 14.60
CA VAL A 5 -6.07 30.07 13.91
C VAL A 5 -4.97 29.94 14.95
N ILE A 6 -4.20 28.86 14.85
CA ILE A 6 -3.07 28.56 15.74
C ILE A 6 -1.79 28.57 14.91
N ILE A 7 -0.82 29.35 15.36
CA ILE A 7 0.46 29.55 14.69
C ILE A 7 1.58 29.20 15.69
N PRO A 8 2.13 27.97 15.64
CA PRO A 8 3.34 27.65 16.37
C PRO A 8 4.52 28.44 15.79
N ALA A 9 5.32 29.08 16.61
CA ALA A 9 6.42 29.93 16.18
C ALA A 9 7.68 29.71 17.05
N TYR A 10 8.83 29.55 16.41
CA TYR A 10 10.13 29.47 17.07
C TYR A 10 11.19 30.18 16.23
N ASN A 11 11.66 31.35 16.70
CA ASN A 11 12.60 32.23 15.99
C ASN A 11 12.11 32.68 14.61
N GLU A 12 10.87 33.20 14.55
CA GLU A 12 10.19 33.62 13.35
C GLU A 12 9.84 35.12 13.32
N GLU A 13 10.67 35.96 13.93
CA GLU A 13 10.46 37.41 14.04
C GLU A 13 10.23 38.11 12.68
N LYS A 14 10.82 37.54 11.58
CA LYS A 14 10.77 38.10 10.23
C LYS A 14 9.46 37.82 9.50
N THR A 15 8.79 36.71 9.81
CA THR A 15 7.69 36.16 9.00
C THR A 15 6.36 36.17 9.71
N VAL A 16 6.34 35.95 11.03
CA VAL A 16 5.12 35.78 11.83
C VAL A 16 4.11 36.93 11.66
N ALA A 17 4.57 38.19 11.57
CA ALA A 17 3.69 39.33 11.41
C ALA A 17 2.91 39.30 10.09
N ASN A 18 3.53 38.86 8.99
CA ASN A 18 2.87 38.74 7.69
C ASN A 18 1.79 37.67 7.69
N VAL A 19 2.07 36.52 8.31
CA VAL A 19 1.09 35.43 8.48
C VAL A 19 -0.12 35.94 9.25
N ILE A 20 0.09 36.62 10.41
CA ILE A 20 -0.98 37.18 11.23
C ILE A 20 -1.81 38.21 10.45
N LYS A 21 -1.16 39.14 9.75
CA LYS A 21 -1.85 40.17 8.95
C LYS A 21 -2.72 39.56 7.85
N THR A 22 -2.23 38.54 7.17
CA THR A 22 -2.97 37.81 6.13
C THR A 22 -4.22 37.14 6.71
N VAL A 23 -4.07 36.43 7.81
CA VAL A 23 -5.20 35.77 8.50
C VAL A 23 -6.21 36.79 9.01
N LYS A 24 -5.75 37.89 9.60
CA LYS A 24 -6.59 38.97 10.16
C LYS A 24 -7.41 39.70 9.11
N SER A 25 -7.01 39.68 7.85
CA SER A 25 -7.76 40.26 6.74
C SER A 25 -9.07 39.53 6.41
N LEU A 26 -9.25 38.31 6.95
CA LEU A 26 -10.44 37.49 6.76
C LEU A 26 -11.44 37.76 7.90
N ASN A 27 -12.60 38.26 7.58
CA ASN A 27 -13.61 38.74 8.54
C ASN A 27 -14.35 37.64 9.32
N TYR A 28 -14.13 36.37 8.98
CA TYR A 28 -14.73 35.21 9.65
C TYR A 28 -13.76 34.48 10.60
N ILE A 29 -12.59 35.04 10.82
CA ILE A 29 -11.64 34.51 11.82
C ILE A 29 -11.97 35.15 13.17
N ASP A 30 -12.31 34.32 14.15
CA ASP A 30 -12.73 34.79 15.48
C ASP A 30 -11.55 35.01 16.42
N GLU A 31 -10.49 34.21 16.31
CA GLU A 31 -9.28 34.35 17.14
C GLU A 31 -8.01 33.88 16.41
N ILE A 32 -6.90 34.54 16.74
CA ILE A 32 -5.56 34.19 16.27
C ILE A 32 -4.67 34.00 17.49
N ILE A 33 -4.16 32.80 17.66
CA ILE A 33 -3.26 32.41 18.75
C ILE A 33 -1.90 32.06 18.19
N VAL A 34 -0.88 32.82 18.59
CA VAL A 34 0.52 32.47 18.32
C VAL A 34 1.06 31.79 19.57
N VAL A 35 1.67 30.63 19.39
CA VAL A 35 2.40 29.94 20.47
C VAL A 35 3.88 30.09 20.22
N ASN A 36 4.50 30.99 20.96
CA ASN A 36 5.95 31.20 20.97
C ASN A 36 6.61 30.04 21.73
N ASP A 37 7.27 29.14 21.04
CA ASP A 37 7.88 27.94 21.61
C ASP A 37 9.30 28.20 22.15
N GLY A 38 9.45 29.23 22.99
CA GLY A 38 10.70 29.58 23.64
C GLY A 38 11.72 30.25 22.69
N SER A 39 11.28 31.12 21.80
CA SER A 39 12.15 31.89 20.90
C SER A 39 13.11 32.78 21.67
N VAL A 40 14.27 33.01 21.10
CA VAL A 40 15.32 33.90 21.63
C VAL A 40 15.40 35.25 20.91
N ASP A 41 14.66 35.37 19.80
CA ASP A 41 14.50 36.58 18.99
C ASP A 41 13.22 37.37 19.39
N ASN A 42 12.84 38.36 18.60
CA ASN A 42 11.67 39.20 18.88
C ASN A 42 10.33 38.60 18.42
N THR A 43 10.25 37.27 18.15
CA THR A 43 9.04 36.61 17.68
C THR A 43 7.80 36.95 18.53
N GLU A 44 7.92 36.89 19.84
CA GLU A 44 6.81 37.16 20.77
C GLU A 44 6.28 38.60 20.64
N GLN A 45 7.20 39.57 20.67
CA GLN A 45 6.84 40.97 20.54
C GLN A 45 6.22 41.27 19.18
N THR A 46 6.82 40.80 18.13
CA THR A 46 6.33 40.96 16.74
C THR A 46 4.91 40.41 16.58
N ALA A 47 4.63 39.23 17.14
CA ALA A 47 3.30 38.63 17.09
C ALA A 47 2.25 39.43 17.87
N LYS A 48 2.60 39.95 19.05
CA LYS A 48 1.72 40.83 19.84
C LYS A 48 1.39 42.14 19.11
N GLU A 49 2.39 42.77 18.51
CA GLU A 49 2.23 44.01 17.74
C GLU A 49 1.38 43.80 16.47
N ALA A 50 1.45 42.60 15.84
CA ALA A 50 0.58 42.21 14.74
C ALA A 50 -0.87 41.96 15.18
N GLY A 51 -1.13 41.87 16.47
CA GLY A 51 -2.47 41.76 17.06
C GLY A 51 -2.96 40.33 17.28
N ALA A 52 -2.06 39.39 17.49
CA ALA A 52 -2.40 38.02 17.88
C ALA A 52 -2.41 37.90 19.43
N THR A 53 -3.16 36.94 19.96
CA THR A 53 -3.00 36.46 21.32
C THR A 53 -1.75 35.57 21.37
N VAL A 54 -0.78 35.93 22.22
CA VAL A 54 0.48 35.18 22.33
C VAL A 54 0.54 34.36 23.59
N LEU A 55 0.86 33.09 23.47
CA LEU A 55 1.16 32.16 24.55
C LEU A 55 2.64 31.77 24.44
N SER A 56 3.41 31.86 25.53
CA SER A 56 4.86 31.56 25.46
C SER A 56 5.25 30.39 26.34
N HIS A 57 6.04 29.48 25.78
CA HIS A 57 6.78 28.47 26.52
C HIS A 57 8.11 29.07 27.07
N THR A 58 8.55 28.61 28.21
CA THR A 58 9.84 29.04 28.80
C THR A 58 11.05 28.46 28.06
N LYS A 59 10.87 27.41 27.29
CA LYS A 59 11.88 26.76 26.43
C LYS A 59 11.22 26.07 25.25
N ASN A 60 11.98 25.78 24.21
CA ASN A 60 11.49 25.01 23.10
C ASN A 60 11.01 23.61 23.56
N ARG A 61 9.78 23.24 23.19
CA ARG A 61 9.11 21.98 23.52
C ARG A 61 8.70 21.19 22.30
N GLY A 62 8.91 21.74 21.11
CA GLY A 62 8.57 21.16 19.84
C GLY A 62 7.24 21.65 19.25
N LYS A 63 7.12 21.54 17.92
CA LYS A 63 5.98 22.03 17.14
C LYS A 63 4.64 21.49 17.66
N GLY A 64 4.54 20.20 17.90
CA GLY A 64 3.32 19.58 18.38
C GLY A 64 2.92 20.04 19.78
N ALA A 65 3.89 20.29 20.69
CA ALA A 65 3.62 20.86 22.01
C ALA A 65 3.05 22.29 21.91
N ALA A 66 3.57 23.10 20.98
CA ALA A 66 3.01 24.42 20.69
C ALA A 66 1.59 24.31 20.11
N ILE A 67 1.35 23.41 19.18
CA ILE A 67 0.02 23.09 18.63
C ILE A 67 -0.95 22.70 19.75
N LYS A 68 -0.57 21.80 20.66
CA LYS A 68 -1.40 21.40 21.80
C LYS A 68 -1.74 22.58 22.72
N THR A 69 -0.76 23.41 22.99
CA THR A 69 -0.95 24.60 23.83
C THR A 69 -1.93 25.57 23.21
N GLY A 70 -1.80 25.86 21.92
CA GLY A 70 -2.73 26.68 21.17
C GLY A 70 -4.13 26.06 21.10
N PHE A 71 -4.24 24.78 20.82
CA PHE A 71 -5.51 24.06 20.75
C PHE A 71 -6.26 24.05 22.08
N LYS A 72 -5.55 23.86 23.19
CA LYS A 72 -6.14 23.87 24.55
C LYS A 72 -6.72 25.25 24.91
N ASN A 73 -6.10 26.32 24.44
CA ASN A 73 -6.50 27.67 24.74
C ASN A 73 -7.42 28.33 23.69
N SER A 74 -7.65 27.67 22.57
CA SER A 74 -8.56 28.12 21.51
C SER A 74 -10.00 27.69 21.76
N LYS A 75 -10.98 28.36 21.12
CA LYS A 75 -12.42 28.15 21.34
C LYS A 75 -13.18 27.80 20.06
N GLY A 76 -12.62 28.08 18.88
CA GLY A 76 -13.31 27.90 17.59
C GLY A 76 -13.77 26.47 17.32
N ASP A 77 -14.89 26.32 16.64
CA ASP A 77 -15.43 25.03 16.17
C ASP A 77 -14.54 24.40 15.11
N ILE A 78 -13.88 25.26 14.33
CA ILE A 78 -12.86 24.90 13.32
C ILE A 78 -11.54 25.46 13.79
N VAL A 79 -10.49 24.66 13.70
CA VAL A 79 -9.14 25.08 14.04
C VAL A 79 -8.26 24.95 12.81
N LEU A 80 -7.64 26.05 12.42
CA LEU A 80 -6.62 26.11 11.36
C LEU A 80 -5.26 26.20 12.00
N PHE A 81 -4.33 25.41 11.52
CA PHE A 81 -2.92 25.45 11.89
C PHE A 81 -2.10 25.96 10.70
N LEU A 82 -1.24 26.95 10.97
CA LEU A 82 -0.35 27.55 9.98
C LEU A 82 1.05 27.65 10.56
N ASP A 83 2.05 27.32 9.74
CA ASP A 83 3.45 27.56 10.10
C ASP A 83 3.74 29.07 10.10
N ALA A 84 4.61 29.53 11.03
CA ALA A 84 4.95 30.94 11.16
C ALA A 84 5.93 31.46 10.09
N ASP A 85 6.61 30.55 9.36
CA ASP A 85 7.62 30.83 8.33
C ASP A 85 7.07 31.03 6.92
N LEU A 86 5.76 31.08 6.75
CA LEU A 86 5.09 31.27 5.45
C LEU A 86 5.35 32.67 4.88
N GLN A 87 6.17 32.75 3.83
CA GLN A 87 6.62 34.06 3.31
C GLN A 87 5.59 34.76 2.41
N GLU A 88 4.84 34.01 1.60
CA GLU A 88 3.93 34.56 0.57
C GLU A 88 2.49 34.12 0.75
N LEU A 89 2.06 33.95 2.01
CA LEU A 89 0.69 33.55 2.30
C LEU A 89 -0.30 34.64 1.88
N VAL A 90 -1.31 34.27 1.09
CA VAL A 90 -2.38 35.17 0.67
C VAL A 90 -3.75 34.75 1.21
N PRO A 91 -4.70 35.67 1.41
CA PRO A 91 -6.01 35.37 2.02
C PRO A 91 -6.78 34.23 1.32
N ASN A 92 -6.70 34.15 -0.01
CA ASN A 92 -7.36 33.09 -0.77
C ASN A 92 -6.85 31.68 -0.43
N GLN A 93 -5.58 31.54 -0.08
CA GLN A 93 -5.01 30.25 0.34
C GLN A 93 -5.59 29.82 1.70
N VAL A 94 -5.72 30.77 2.64
CA VAL A 94 -6.36 30.52 3.94
C VAL A 94 -7.84 30.17 3.76
N ASP A 95 -8.54 30.89 2.89
CA ASP A 95 -9.95 30.65 2.56
C ASP A 95 -10.18 29.22 2.03
N LYS A 96 -9.32 28.73 1.13
CA LYS A 96 -9.37 27.38 0.61
C LYS A 96 -9.22 26.29 1.69
N MET A 97 -8.51 26.58 2.78
CA MET A 97 -8.33 25.63 3.90
C MET A 97 -9.55 25.58 4.84
N ILE A 98 -10.33 26.65 4.95
CA ILE A 98 -11.40 26.76 5.94
C ILE A 98 -12.78 26.57 5.29
N ARG A 99 -13.02 27.18 4.15
CA ARG A 99 -14.35 27.22 3.51
C ARG A 99 -14.98 25.85 3.25
N PRO A 100 -14.26 24.82 2.80
CA PRO A 100 -14.87 23.50 2.63
C PRO A 100 -15.36 22.87 3.94
N ILE A 101 -14.74 23.20 5.08
CA ILE A 101 -15.21 22.72 6.39
C ILE A 101 -16.45 23.52 6.82
N LEU A 102 -16.45 24.84 6.63
CA LEU A 102 -17.62 25.69 6.88
C LEU A 102 -18.84 25.25 6.09
N ASN A 103 -18.64 24.88 4.84
CA ASN A 103 -19.69 24.37 3.94
C ASN A 103 -20.13 22.92 4.26
N GLY A 104 -19.47 22.24 5.21
CA GLY A 104 -19.79 20.86 5.56
C GLY A 104 -19.35 19.80 4.54
N GLU A 105 -18.50 20.17 3.56
CA GLU A 105 -18.00 19.26 2.52
C GLU A 105 -17.02 18.21 3.11
N THR A 106 -16.24 18.63 4.11
CA THR A 106 -15.23 17.79 4.76
C THR A 106 -15.10 18.13 6.24
N ASP A 107 -14.39 17.30 7.00
CA ASP A 107 -14.15 17.52 8.42
C ASP A 107 -12.71 17.89 8.71
N VAL A 108 -11.79 17.52 7.81
CA VAL A 108 -10.35 17.84 7.87
C VAL A 108 -9.89 18.27 6.48
N ILE A 109 -9.10 19.34 6.42
CA ILE A 109 -8.35 19.77 5.24
C ILE A 109 -6.86 19.56 5.51
N LYS A 110 -6.21 18.91 4.57
CA LYS A 110 -4.75 18.85 4.45
C LYS A 110 -4.34 19.64 3.23
N THR A 111 -3.24 20.36 3.28
CA THR A 111 -2.80 21.14 2.14
C THR A 111 -1.75 20.43 1.31
N LYS A 112 -1.75 20.72 0.02
CA LYS A 112 -0.63 20.48 -0.88
C LYS A 112 -0.28 21.76 -1.62
N PHE A 113 0.94 21.89 -2.07
CA PHE A 113 1.45 23.03 -2.81
C PHE A 113 2.29 22.58 -4.00
N LYS A 114 2.46 23.43 -5.01
CA LYS A 114 3.09 23.09 -6.30
C LYS A 114 4.58 22.74 -6.23
N ARG A 115 5.21 22.91 -5.10
CA ARG A 115 6.59 22.50 -4.86
C ARG A 115 6.70 20.98 -4.79
N GLU A 116 7.80 20.40 -5.28
CA GLU A 116 8.13 19.00 -5.00
C GLU A 116 8.12 18.75 -3.49
N ALA A 117 7.53 17.63 -3.07
CA ALA A 117 7.45 17.29 -1.66
C ALA A 117 8.87 17.19 -1.06
N GLY A 118 9.01 17.62 0.19
CA GLY A 118 10.30 17.64 0.88
C GLY A 118 10.93 16.25 0.98
N ARG A 119 12.26 16.20 1.13
CA ARG A 119 13.03 14.93 1.20
C ARG A 119 12.51 13.96 2.24
N VAL A 120 12.08 14.44 3.42
CA VAL A 120 11.48 13.58 4.45
C VAL A 120 10.16 12.99 3.97
N THR A 121 9.35 13.75 3.25
CA THR A 121 8.10 13.26 2.67
C THR A 121 8.34 12.15 1.66
N GLU A 122 9.24 12.37 0.69
CA GLU A 122 9.48 11.42 -0.41
C GLU A 122 10.25 10.18 0.04
N LEU A 123 11.32 10.38 0.82
CA LEU A 123 12.26 9.29 1.15
C LEU A 123 11.90 8.54 2.44
N THR A 124 11.04 9.09 3.27
CA THR A 124 10.71 8.51 4.58
C THR A 124 9.21 8.28 4.74
N ALA A 125 8.40 9.34 4.71
CA ALA A 125 6.98 9.23 5.03
C ALA A 125 6.20 8.40 4.00
N LYS A 126 6.30 8.73 2.71
CA LYS A 126 5.56 8.02 1.65
C LYS A 126 5.88 6.53 1.57
N PRO A 127 7.15 6.06 1.62
CA PRO A 127 7.45 4.63 1.66
C PRO A 127 6.82 3.91 2.85
N LEU A 128 6.89 4.49 4.05
CA LEU A 128 6.30 3.90 5.25
C LEU A 128 4.77 3.93 5.22
N LEU A 129 4.17 5.03 4.75
CA LEU A 129 2.73 5.11 4.56
C LEU A 129 2.24 4.07 3.54
N ASN A 130 2.90 3.94 2.41
CA ASN A 130 2.57 2.91 1.42
C ASN A 130 2.68 1.49 1.98
N PHE A 131 3.58 1.26 2.94
CA PHE A 131 3.76 -0.04 3.58
C PHE A 131 2.71 -0.33 4.65
N PHE A 132 2.48 0.60 5.59
CA PHE A 132 1.59 0.40 6.74
C PHE A 132 0.15 0.85 6.49
N PHE A 133 -0.05 1.87 5.64
CA PHE A 133 -1.33 2.53 5.35
C PHE A 133 -1.51 2.73 3.84
N PRO A 134 -1.52 1.66 3.03
CA PRO A 134 -1.53 1.76 1.56
C PRO A 134 -2.78 2.45 0.99
N GLU A 135 -3.83 2.58 1.80
CA GLU A 135 -5.05 3.31 1.47
C GLU A 135 -4.88 4.83 1.48
N ILE A 136 -3.89 5.35 2.21
CA ILE A 136 -3.62 6.79 2.32
C ILE A 136 -2.86 7.27 1.09
N LYS A 137 -3.46 8.20 0.35
CA LYS A 137 -2.93 8.72 -0.91
C LYS A 137 -2.85 10.25 -0.90
N PHE A 138 -2.08 10.82 0.03
CA PHE A 138 -1.81 12.25 0.06
C PHE A 138 -0.51 12.57 -0.66
N GLU A 139 -0.52 13.67 -1.45
CA GLU A 139 0.70 14.14 -2.12
C GLU A 139 1.69 14.72 -1.10
N GLN A 140 1.16 15.42 -0.07
CA GLN A 140 1.99 16.03 0.97
C GLN A 140 1.47 15.72 2.39
N PRO A 141 1.63 14.48 2.86
CA PRO A 141 1.13 14.05 4.17
C PRO A 141 1.78 14.79 5.35
N LEU A 142 2.97 15.37 5.16
CA LEU A 142 3.70 16.13 6.19
C LEU A 142 3.50 17.65 6.07
N SER A 143 2.55 18.13 5.28
CA SER A 143 2.26 19.57 5.23
C SER A 143 1.85 20.07 6.62
N GLY A 144 2.50 21.13 7.11
CA GLY A 144 2.21 21.74 8.41
C GLY A 144 0.92 22.57 8.43
N GLN A 145 0.40 22.91 7.24
CA GLN A 145 -0.83 23.67 7.10
C GLN A 145 -2.02 22.73 6.99
N PHE A 146 -2.91 22.76 7.97
CA PHE A 146 -4.13 21.95 7.95
C PHE A 146 -5.24 22.62 8.76
N ALA A 147 -6.49 22.28 8.47
CA ALA A 147 -7.64 22.68 9.23
C ALA A 147 -8.49 21.48 9.60
N ALA A 148 -9.11 21.52 10.77
CA ALA A 148 -9.95 20.43 11.23
C ALA A 148 -11.07 20.93 12.17
N LYS A 149 -12.16 20.18 12.22
CA LYS A 149 -13.18 20.36 13.25
C LYS A 149 -12.62 20.06 14.62
N ARG A 150 -12.94 20.90 15.59
CA ARG A 150 -12.55 20.72 16.99
C ARG A 150 -12.98 19.37 17.57
N SER A 151 -14.16 18.89 17.19
CA SER A 151 -14.68 17.58 17.64
C SER A 151 -13.74 16.44 17.28
N PHE A 152 -13.18 16.45 16.08
CA PHE A 152 -12.18 15.47 15.66
C PHE A 152 -10.87 15.63 16.45
N LEU A 153 -10.33 16.85 16.56
CA LEU A 153 -9.07 17.08 17.28
C LEU A 153 -9.15 16.69 18.76
N LYS A 154 -10.32 16.78 19.37
CA LYS A 154 -10.55 16.30 20.75
C LYS A 154 -10.56 14.78 20.88
N SER A 155 -10.81 14.05 19.80
CA SER A 155 -10.91 12.59 19.82
C SER A 155 -9.59 11.87 19.52
N ILE A 156 -8.52 12.62 19.18
CA ILE A 156 -7.21 12.07 18.84
C ILE A 156 -6.15 12.53 19.85
N GLN A 157 -5.04 11.80 19.87
CA GLN A 157 -3.86 12.18 20.63
C GLN A 157 -2.86 12.89 19.71
N LEU A 158 -2.69 14.19 19.91
CA LEU A 158 -1.68 14.96 19.18
C LEU A 158 -0.27 14.60 19.67
N GLU A 159 0.71 14.49 18.77
CA GLU A 159 2.11 14.34 19.12
C GLU A 159 2.70 15.66 19.66
N ASP A 160 3.84 15.59 20.39
CA ASP A 160 4.52 16.79 20.92
C ASP A 160 5.53 17.41 19.96
N ASP A 161 5.86 16.70 18.87
CA ASP A 161 6.89 17.04 17.89
C ASP A 161 6.35 17.11 16.47
N TYR A 162 7.22 17.02 15.45
CA TYR A 162 6.83 17.05 14.02
C TYR A 162 6.01 15.85 13.58
N GLY A 163 5.93 14.79 14.38
CA GLY A 163 5.01 13.67 14.13
C GLY A 163 3.54 14.07 14.13
N VAL A 164 3.19 15.22 14.71
CA VAL A 164 1.81 15.74 14.75
C VAL A 164 1.20 15.86 13.34
N ASP A 165 1.99 16.29 12.34
CA ASP A 165 1.49 16.53 10.99
C ASP A 165 1.03 15.25 10.29
N VAL A 166 1.74 14.12 10.48
CA VAL A 166 1.34 12.84 9.94
C VAL A 166 0.35 12.11 10.84
N GLY A 167 0.48 12.26 12.16
CA GLY A 167 -0.40 11.62 13.14
C GLY A 167 -1.85 11.97 12.92
N ILE A 168 -2.17 13.25 12.69
CA ILE A 168 -3.53 13.73 12.40
C ILE A 168 -4.11 13.07 11.14
N VAL A 169 -3.32 12.89 10.10
CA VAL A 169 -3.76 12.24 8.86
C VAL A 169 -4.06 10.75 9.09
N LEU A 170 -3.20 10.07 9.84
CA LEU A 170 -3.37 8.65 10.18
C LEU A 170 -4.60 8.43 11.06
N ASP A 171 -4.78 9.27 12.08
CA ASP A 171 -5.92 9.20 12.99
C ASP A 171 -7.23 9.49 12.25
N ALA A 172 -7.25 10.51 11.37
CA ALA A 172 -8.41 10.86 10.57
C ALA A 172 -8.81 9.72 9.62
N ASP A 173 -7.83 9.08 8.98
CA ASP A 173 -8.10 7.94 8.09
C ASP A 173 -8.68 6.75 8.86
N VAL A 174 -8.07 6.34 9.96
CA VAL A 174 -8.52 5.21 10.76
C VAL A 174 -9.91 5.45 11.36
N MET A 175 -10.20 6.68 11.80
CA MET A 175 -11.50 7.04 12.40
C MET A 175 -12.62 7.27 11.38
N GLY A 176 -12.36 7.27 10.09
CA GLY A 176 -13.40 7.49 9.10
C GLY A 176 -13.78 8.93 8.85
N VAL A 177 -12.95 9.82 9.29
CA VAL A 177 -13.20 11.26 9.13
C VAL A 177 -12.98 11.64 7.67
N ARG A 178 -13.85 12.50 7.14
CA ARG A 178 -13.71 12.99 5.76
C ARG A 178 -12.53 13.94 5.67
N VAL A 179 -11.49 13.53 4.94
CA VAL A 179 -10.29 14.35 4.69
C VAL A 179 -10.24 14.75 3.22
N LYS A 180 -9.98 16.03 2.97
CA LYS A 180 -9.79 16.57 1.62
C LYS A 180 -8.40 17.20 1.53
N GLU A 181 -7.64 16.86 0.50
CA GLU A 181 -6.38 17.54 0.19
C GLU A 181 -6.67 18.70 -0.75
N VAL A 182 -6.19 19.89 -0.42
CA VAL A 182 -6.44 21.13 -1.15
C VAL A 182 -5.14 21.74 -1.63
N ASP A 183 -5.07 22.04 -2.93
CA ASP A 183 -3.94 22.76 -3.51
C ASP A 183 -4.03 24.25 -3.20
N ILE A 184 -3.09 24.74 -2.42
CA ILE A 184 -2.98 26.16 -2.01
C ILE A 184 -1.97 26.93 -2.87
N GLY A 185 -1.42 26.31 -3.93
CA GLY A 185 -0.50 26.97 -4.85
C GLY A 185 0.94 27.01 -4.34
N ASN A 186 1.68 28.06 -4.69
CA ASN A 186 3.08 28.20 -4.27
C ASN A 186 3.16 28.72 -2.84
N ILE A 187 4.03 28.10 -2.05
CA ILE A 187 4.44 28.56 -0.72
C ILE A 187 5.95 28.46 -0.64
N SER A 188 6.59 29.53 -0.18
CA SER A 188 8.02 29.54 0.10
C SER A 188 8.28 29.34 1.59
N HIS A 189 9.20 28.45 1.92
CA HIS A 189 9.66 28.18 3.27
C HIS A 189 11.18 28.35 3.33
N THR A 190 11.69 28.58 4.49
CA THR A 190 13.13 28.50 4.77
C THR A 190 13.59 27.04 4.66
N MET A 191 14.69 26.78 3.97
CA MET A 191 15.23 25.43 3.86
C MET A 191 15.86 24.97 5.17
N SER A 192 15.38 23.86 5.72
CA SER A 192 15.97 23.22 6.90
C SER A 192 17.32 22.57 6.60
N SER A 193 18.20 22.57 7.56
CA SER A 193 19.48 21.87 7.52
C SER A 193 19.28 20.34 7.44
N LEU A 194 20.31 19.60 7.00
CA LEU A 194 20.27 18.13 6.99
C LEU A 194 20.10 17.55 8.40
N TYR A 195 20.65 18.21 9.41
CA TYR A 195 20.52 17.79 10.80
C TYR A 195 19.07 17.91 11.28
N GLU A 196 18.41 19.03 11.03
CA GLU A 196 16.99 19.24 11.36
C GLU A 196 16.10 18.26 10.60
N LEU A 197 16.36 18.02 9.31
CA LEU A 197 15.60 17.04 8.52
C LEU A 197 15.73 15.62 9.09
N ASN A 198 16.87 15.25 9.68
CA ASN A 198 17.06 13.95 10.31
C ASN A 198 16.23 13.81 11.61
N ILE A 199 16.15 14.86 12.39
CA ILE A 199 15.27 14.91 13.59
C ILE A 199 13.82 14.73 13.15
N VAL A 200 13.34 15.53 12.21
CA VAL A 200 11.99 15.46 11.68
C VAL A 200 11.70 14.06 11.11
N ALA A 201 12.63 13.49 10.34
CA ALA A 201 12.46 12.13 9.80
C ALA A 201 12.29 11.09 10.91
N THR A 202 13.09 11.17 11.98
CA THR A 202 13.03 10.24 13.10
C THR A 202 11.68 10.32 13.84
N GLU A 203 11.19 11.53 14.07
CA GLU A 203 9.90 11.77 14.74
C GLU A 203 8.72 11.29 13.88
N VAL A 204 8.77 11.55 12.58
CA VAL A 204 7.77 11.07 11.61
C VAL A 204 7.75 9.54 11.57
N VAL A 205 8.93 8.89 11.47
CA VAL A 205 9.04 7.42 11.48
C VAL A 205 8.43 6.85 12.74
N ARG A 206 8.81 7.40 13.91
CA ARG A 206 8.28 6.96 15.19
C ARG A 206 6.76 7.04 15.20
N THR A 207 6.19 8.18 14.82
CA THR A 207 4.73 8.37 14.81
C THR A 207 4.02 7.39 13.88
N ILE A 208 4.54 7.17 12.67
CA ILE A 208 3.95 6.20 11.73
C ILE A 208 3.99 4.79 12.31
N VAL A 209 5.11 4.38 12.91
CA VAL A 209 5.28 3.05 13.51
C VAL A 209 4.39 2.88 14.73
N ASP A 210 4.32 3.88 15.61
CA ASP A 210 3.47 3.85 16.82
C ASP A 210 1.99 3.77 16.45
N ARG A 211 1.53 4.54 15.46
CA ARG A 211 0.16 4.43 14.94
C ARG A 211 -0.08 3.08 14.26
N ALA A 212 0.88 2.59 13.46
CA ALA A 212 0.77 1.27 12.85
C ALA A 212 0.65 0.16 13.90
N ASN A 213 1.39 0.26 15.01
CA ASN A 213 1.28 -0.66 16.13
C ASN A 213 -0.06 -0.52 16.86
N SER A 214 -0.45 0.68 17.23
CA SER A 214 -1.70 0.98 17.95
C SER A 214 -2.94 0.53 17.18
N TYR A 215 -2.91 0.67 15.86
CA TYR A 215 -3.99 0.23 14.97
C TYR A 215 -3.87 -1.24 14.52
N GLY A 216 -2.91 -1.99 15.09
CA GLY A 216 -2.72 -3.41 14.83
C GLY A 216 -2.18 -3.74 13.43
N ARG A 217 -1.63 -2.74 12.70
CA ARG A 217 -1.08 -2.93 11.36
C ARG A 217 0.18 -3.78 11.37
N ILE A 218 1.06 -3.60 12.36
CA ILE A 218 2.31 -4.38 12.51
C ILE A 218 2.01 -5.85 12.78
N THR A 219 1.12 -6.14 13.73
CA THR A 219 0.72 -7.52 14.04
C THR A 219 0.01 -8.19 12.87
N MET A 220 -0.76 -7.44 12.11
CA MET A 220 -1.40 -7.92 10.89
C MET A 220 -0.36 -8.26 9.82
N ILE A 221 0.63 -7.41 9.60
CA ILE A 221 1.70 -7.64 8.61
C ILE A 221 2.55 -8.84 8.99
N ASP A 222 2.97 -8.98 10.25
CA ASP A 222 3.82 -10.09 10.69
C ASP A 222 3.08 -11.43 10.62
N SER A 223 1.91 -11.55 11.23
CA SER A 223 1.12 -12.79 11.22
C SER A 223 0.60 -13.15 9.83
N LEU A 224 0.14 -12.15 9.07
CA LEU A 224 -0.33 -12.32 7.71
C LEU A 224 0.82 -12.59 6.75
N GLY A 225 1.90 -11.82 6.85
CA GLY A 225 3.08 -11.98 6.00
C GLY A 225 3.69 -13.38 6.12
N LYS A 226 3.77 -13.93 7.33
CA LYS A 226 4.18 -15.33 7.55
C LYS A 226 3.19 -16.30 6.90
N SER A 227 1.90 -16.09 7.08
CA SER A 227 0.86 -16.95 6.51
C SER A 227 0.83 -16.89 4.99
N ILE A 228 1.03 -15.71 4.40
CA ILE A 228 1.13 -15.50 2.95
C ILE A 228 2.35 -16.23 2.39
N ARG A 229 3.55 -16.03 2.97
CA ARG A 229 4.78 -16.72 2.53
C ARG A 229 4.64 -18.24 2.56
N MET A 230 4.03 -18.76 3.63
CA MET A 230 3.79 -20.20 3.75
C MET A 230 2.71 -20.71 2.77
N GLY A 231 1.69 -19.91 2.50
CA GLY A 231 0.69 -20.21 1.46
C GLY A 231 1.33 -20.27 0.06
N VAL A 232 2.17 -19.30 -0.28
CA VAL A 232 2.95 -19.29 -1.54
C VAL A 232 3.88 -20.50 -1.61
N LEU A 233 4.56 -20.85 -0.52
CA LEU A 233 5.40 -22.05 -0.46
C LEU A 233 4.59 -23.32 -0.74
N GLY A 234 3.40 -23.47 -0.13
CA GLY A 234 2.50 -24.60 -0.38
C GLY A 234 2.09 -24.70 -1.86
N LEU A 235 1.72 -23.56 -2.46
CA LEU A 235 1.37 -23.51 -3.88
C LEU A 235 2.59 -23.85 -4.79
N SER A 236 3.77 -23.33 -4.47
CA SER A 236 5.00 -23.62 -5.22
C SER A 236 5.39 -25.09 -5.13
N LEU A 237 5.26 -25.72 -3.96
CA LEU A 237 5.48 -27.15 -3.79
C LEU A 237 4.47 -27.97 -4.62
N THR A 238 3.19 -27.57 -4.62
CA THR A 238 2.17 -28.24 -5.42
C THR A 238 2.52 -28.15 -6.90
N THR A 239 2.92 -26.99 -7.40
CA THR A 239 3.35 -26.80 -8.79
C THR A 239 4.58 -27.64 -9.14
N LEU A 240 5.57 -27.67 -8.23
CA LEU A 240 6.77 -28.49 -8.38
C LEU A 240 6.42 -29.98 -8.44
N GLY A 241 5.52 -30.45 -7.58
CA GLY A 241 5.06 -31.83 -7.57
C GLY A 241 4.34 -32.21 -8.88
N PHE A 242 3.46 -31.32 -9.41
CA PHE A 242 2.86 -31.52 -10.73
C PHE A 242 3.91 -31.58 -11.84
N PHE A 243 4.93 -30.72 -11.77
CA PHE A 243 6.04 -30.76 -12.72
C PHE A 243 6.76 -32.12 -12.69
N PHE A 244 7.03 -32.67 -11.50
CA PHE A 244 7.64 -34.00 -11.36
C PHE A 244 6.73 -35.09 -11.96
N VAL A 245 5.44 -35.11 -11.65
CA VAL A 245 4.48 -36.07 -12.19
C VAL A 245 4.38 -35.97 -13.72
N PHE A 246 4.39 -34.74 -14.26
CA PHE A 246 4.39 -34.52 -15.71
C PHE A 246 5.70 -34.97 -16.38
N PHE A 247 6.85 -34.67 -15.74
CA PHE A 247 8.16 -35.03 -16.31
C PHE A 247 8.40 -36.55 -16.36
N ILE A 248 7.72 -37.32 -15.52
CA ILE A 248 7.78 -38.79 -15.52
C ILE A 248 7.13 -39.40 -16.75
N ARG A 249 6.20 -38.73 -17.39
CA ARG A 249 5.70 -39.11 -18.71
C ARG A 249 6.82 -39.20 -19.77
N ILE A 250 7.91 -38.47 -19.55
CA ILE A 250 9.05 -38.42 -20.48
C ILE A 250 10.12 -39.46 -20.09
N ARG A 251 10.27 -39.77 -18.80
CA ARG A 251 11.16 -40.82 -18.27
C ARG A 251 10.48 -41.57 -17.11
N PRO A 252 9.89 -42.75 -17.36
CA PRO A 252 9.18 -43.47 -16.32
C PRO A 252 10.10 -43.88 -15.18
N SER A 253 9.80 -43.35 -14.00
CA SER A 253 10.45 -43.68 -12.74
C SER A 253 9.41 -43.69 -11.63
N TYR A 254 9.08 -44.86 -11.11
CA TYR A 254 8.13 -44.99 -10.00
C TYR A 254 8.52 -44.16 -8.80
N VAL A 255 9.81 -44.06 -8.51
CA VAL A 255 10.32 -43.25 -7.39
C VAL A 255 9.97 -41.78 -7.58
N ALA A 256 10.18 -41.25 -8.79
CA ALA A 256 9.85 -39.83 -9.08
C ALA A 256 8.33 -39.59 -9.07
N LEU A 257 7.51 -40.58 -9.49
CA LEU A 257 6.05 -40.51 -9.44
C LEU A 257 5.56 -40.40 -7.98
N TYR A 258 5.98 -41.31 -7.11
CA TYR A 258 5.60 -41.27 -5.69
C TYR A 258 6.11 -40.00 -5.01
N LEU A 259 7.31 -39.56 -5.33
CA LEU A 259 7.87 -38.31 -4.81
C LEU A 259 7.04 -37.09 -5.29
N GLY A 260 6.66 -37.05 -6.57
CA GLY A 260 5.82 -36.01 -7.11
C GLY A 260 4.46 -35.94 -6.40
N PHE A 261 3.76 -37.07 -6.25
CA PHE A 261 2.50 -37.13 -5.50
C PHE A 261 2.67 -36.71 -4.02
N ALA A 262 3.73 -37.15 -3.35
CA ALA A 262 4.01 -36.76 -1.98
C ALA A 262 4.21 -35.24 -1.86
N ILE A 263 4.95 -34.62 -2.77
CA ILE A 263 5.17 -33.18 -2.81
C ILE A 263 3.85 -32.44 -3.07
N ILE A 264 2.99 -32.90 -3.99
CA ILE A 264 1.66 -32.33 -4.27
C ILE A 264 0.82 -32.34 -2.98
N ILE A 265 0.72 -33.50 -2.33
CA ILE A 265 -0.10 -33.64 -1.10
C ILE A 265 0.39 -32.68 -0.01
N VAL A 266 1.69 -32.67 0.25
CA VAL A 266 2.28 -31.76 1.25
C VAL A 266 2.04 -30.29 0.88
N GLY A 267 2.23 -29.92 -0.38
CA GLY A 267 1.98 -28.57 -0.87
C GLY A 267 0.53 -28.15 -0.70
N ILE A 268 -0.43 -29.00 -1.07
CA ILE A 268 -1.87 -28.75 -0.90
C ILE A 268 -2.24 -28.59 0.59
N ILE A 269 -1.75 -29.45 1.46
CA ILE A 269 -2.02 -29.37 2.90
C ILE A 269 -1.52 -28.04 3.46
N ILE A 270 -0.29 -27.64 3.14
CA ILE A 270 0.29 -26.37 3.56
C ILE A 270 -0.55 -25.21 3.00
N ALA A 271 -0.85 -25.21 1.72
CA ALA A 271 -1.64 -24.15 1.07
C ALA A 271 -3.01 -23.97 1.74
N ILE A 272 -3.78 -25.07 1.89
CA ILE A 272 -5.10 -25.03 2.52
C ILE A 272 -5.03 -24.54 3.97
N TYR A 273 -4.09 -25.07 4.77
CA TYR A 273 -3.94 -24.66 6.17
C TYR A 273 -3.69 -23.15 6.30
N TYR A 274 -2.77 -22.60 5.49
CA TYR A 274 -2.45 -21.18 5.57
C TYR A 274 -3.50 -20.28 4.93
N VAL A 275 -4.21 -20.72 3.88
CA VAL A 275 -5.39 -20.02 3.34
C VAL A 275 -6.49 -19.90 4.40
N ILE A 276 -6.80 -20.99 5.10
CA ILE A 276 -7.79 -20.95 6.21
C ILE A 276 -7.31 -19.99 7.31
N LYS A 277 -6.01 -20.00 7.65
CA LYS A 277 -5.45 -19.10 8.67
C LYS A 277 -5.54 -17.63 8.23
N ILE A 278 -5.26 -17.33 6.95
CA ILE A 278 -5.43 -16.00 6.36
C ILE A 278 -6.89 -15.57 6.44
N ILE A 279 -7.83 -16.41 6.01
CA ILE A 279 -9.27 -16.13 6.05
C ILE A 279 -9.72 -15.82 7.50
N ARG A 280 -9.34 -16.67 8.48
CA ARG A 280 -9.69 -16.44 9.89
C ARG A 280 -9.12 -15.14 10.44
N ALA A 281 -7.86 -14.83 10.16
CA ALA A 281 -7.24 -13.58 10.57
C ALA A 281 -7.95 -12.37 9.93
N SER A 282 -8.31 -12.48 8.67
CA SER A 282 -9.02 -11.45 7.90
C SER A 282 -10.42 -11.19 8.43
N ILE A 283 -11.19 -12.25 8.68
CA ILE A 283 -12.54 -12.14 9.28
C ILE A 283 -12.46 -11.43 10.64
N LYS A 284 -11.48 -11.81 11.48
CA LYS A 284 -11.27 -11.19 12.80
C LYS A 284 -10.93 -9.69 12.68
N THR A 285 -10.22 -9.30 11.63
CA THR A 285 -9.85 -7.90 11.38
C THR A 285 -11.02 -7.10 10.80
N ILE A 286 -11.76 -7.67 9.85
CA ILE A 286 -12.92 -7.03 9.20
C ILE A 286 -14.09 -6.85 10.17
N LEU A 287 -14.30 -7.79 11.08
CA LEU A 287 -15.41 -7.76 12.05
C LEU A 287 -15.20 -6.82 13.23
N ARG A 288 -14.04 -6.16 13.36
CA ARG A 288 -13.86 -5.10 14.37
C ARG A 288 -14.83 -3.94 14.09
N PRO A 289 -15.57 -3.44 15.11
CA PRO A 289 -16.72 -2.55 14.89
C PRO A 289 -16.38 -1.20 14.25
N ASP A 290 -15.15 -0.73 14.39
CA ASP A 290 -14.82 0.68 14.22
C ASP A 290 -14.56 1.15 12.76
N SER A 291 -14.47 0.25 11.76
CA SER A 291 -14.27 0.70 10.36
C SER A 291 -14.39 -0.39 9.28
N LYS A 292 -15.54 -1.07 9.17
CA LYS A 292 -15.74 -2.20 8.23
C LYS A 292 -15.31 -1.95 6.77
N SER A 293 -15.69 -0.82 6.20
CA SER A 293 -15.39 -0.52 4.77
C SER A 293 -13.89 -0.26 4.51
N ARG A 294 -13.21 0.32 5.48
CA ARG A 294 -11.80 0.72 5.37
C ARG A 294 -10.86 -0.44 5.63
N ASN A 295 -11.17 -1.26 6.63
CA ASN A 295 -10.48 -2.51 6.89
C ASN A 295 -10.56 -3.45 5.68
N PHE A 296 -11.69 -3.44 4.95
CA PHE A 296 -11.85 -4.21 3.72
C PHE A 296 -10.96 -3.70 2.59
N LYS A 297 -10.87 -2.37 2.38
CA LYS A 297 -9.96 -1.79 1.38
C LYS A 297 -8.50 -2.12 1.67
N SER A 298 -8.07 -1.90 2.91
CA SER A 298 -6.71 -2.23 3.37
C SER A 298 -6.38 -3.71 3.18
N PHE A 299 -7.31 -4.58 3.54
CA PHE A 299 -7.23 -6.02 3.31
C PHE A 299 -7.06 -6.35 1.83
N PHE A 300 -7.88 -5.76 0.96
CA PHE A 300 -7.80 -6.01 -0.48
C PHE A 300 -6.45 -5.59 -1.06
N TYR A 301 -5.96 -4.39 -0.72
CA TYR A 301 -4.65 -3.92 -1.19
C TYR A 301 -3.49 -4.80 -0.72
N MET A 302 -3.54 -5.31 0.51
CA MET A 302 -2.50 -6.20 1.03
C MET A 302 -2.51 -7.58 0.40
N HIS A 303 -3.69 -8.08 -0.02
CA HIS A 303 -3.85 -9.43 -0.55
C HIS A 303 -3.90 -9.48 -2.08
N SER A 304 -4.10 -8.35 -2.77
CA SER A 304 -4.18 -8.31 -4.23
C SER A 304 -2.97 -8.94 -4.94
N PRO A 305 -1.71 -8.75 -4.49
CA PRO A 305 -0.57 -9.43 -5.12
C PRO A 305 -0.64 -10.95 -4.99
N LEU A 306 -1.10 -11.46 -3.85
CA LEU A 306 -1.27 -12.90 -3.62
C LEU A 306 -2.39 -13.47 -4.50
N ILE A 307 -3.52 -12.78 -4.57
CA ILE A 307 -4.67 -13.19 -5.40
C ILE A 307 -4.25 -13.21 -6.87
N VAL A 308 -3.55 -12.18 -7.36
CA VAL A 308 -3.06 -12.11 -8.74
C VAL A 308 -2.06 -13.24 -9.01
N SER A 309 -1.10 -13.50 -8.11
CA SER A 309 -0.14 -14.60 -8.25
C SER A 309 -0.82 -15.97 -8.28
N ALA A 310 -1.83 -16.18 -7.44
CA ALA A 310 -2.61 -17.41 -7.42
C ALA A 310 -3.41 -17.60 -8.72
N LEU A 311 -4.02 -16.52 -9.24
CA LEU A 311 -4.75 -16.57 -10.52
C LEU A 311 -3.83 -16.87 -11.70
N ILE A 312 -2.65 -16.23 -11.76
CA ILE A 312 -1.64 -16.51 -12.80
C ILE A 312 -1.19 -17.96 -12.73
N MET A 313 -0.88 -18.47 -11.53
CA MET A 313 -0.46 -19.85 -11.34
C MET A 313 -1.56 -20.84 -11.69
N PHE A 314 -2.83 -20.54 -11.33
CA PHE A 314 -3.98 -21.35 -11.73
C PHE A 314 -4.18 -21.36 -13.27
N ALA A 315 -4.02 -20.20 -13.93
CA ALA A 315 -4.08 -20.10 -15.38
C ALA A 315 -2.97 -20.95 -16.06
N VAL A 316 -1.74 -20.88 -15.54
CA VAL A 316 -0.62 -21.70 -16.04
C VAL A 316 -0.89 -23.19 -15.83
N LEU A 317 -1.37 -23.60 -14.64
CA LEU A 317 -1.74 -24.99 -14.39
C LEU A 317 -2.90 -25.44 -15.27
N PHE A 318 -3.90 -24.58 -15.49
CA PHE A 318 -5.04 -24.89 -16.36
C PHE A 318 -4.61 -25.05 -17.82
N THR A 319 -3.68 -24.21 -18.31
CA THR A 319 -3.13 -24.38 -19.66
C THR A 319 -2.27 -25.66 -19.79
N MET A 320 -1.59 -26.06 -18.71
CA MET A 320 -0.84 -27.33 -18.66
C MET A 320 -1.75 -28.57 -18.59
N LEU A 321 -2.93 -28.44 -17.95
CA LEU A 321 -3.93 -29.50 -17.82
C LEU A 321 -4.99 -29.46 -18.96
N GLY A 322 -4.87 -28.47 -19.85
CA GLY A 322 -5.84 -28.21 -20.89
C GLY A 322 -6.21 -29.50 -21.66
N SER A 323 -7.50 -29.77 -21.75
CA SER A 323 -8.04 -30.88 -22.54
C SER A 323 -7.62 -30.70 -23.99
N VAL A 324 -6.77 -31.58 -24.45
CA VAL A 324 -6.47 -31.70 -25.90
C VAL A 324 -7.74 -32.23 -26.54
N HIS A 325 -8.46 -31.34 -27.22
CA HIS A 325 -9.58 -31.77 -28.05
C HIS A 325 -8.95 -32.38 -29.31
N VAL A 326 -9.04 -33.68 -29.46
CA VAL A 326 -8.57 -34.39 -30.67
C VAL A 326 -9.78 -34.60 -31.53
N ASP A 327 -9.78 -34.03 -32.75
CA ASP A 327 -10.81 -34.28 -33.74
C ASP A 327 -10.83 -35.78 -34.12
N GLU A 328 -12.01 -36.32 -34.42
CA GLU A 328 -12.12 -37.73 -34.86
C GLU A 328 -11.17 -37.99 -36.01
N GLY A 329 -10.34 -39.04 -35.90
CA GLY A 329 -9.39 -39.46 -36.91
C GLY A 329 -8.01 -38.77 -36.88
N LYS A 330 -7.73 -37.91 -35.88
CA LYS A 330 -6.41 -37.28 -35.70
C LYS A 330 -5.71 -37.77 -34.45
N ILE A 331 -4.41 -37.94 -34.51
CA ILE A 331 -3.57 -38.21 -33.34
C ILE A 331 -2.94 -36.87 -32.90
N SER A 332 -3.24 -36.42 -31.70
CA SER A 332 -2.55 -35.29 -31.12
C SER A 332 -1.35 -35.76 -30.30
N ILE A 333 -0.17 -35.29 -30.68
CA ILE A 333 1.07 -35.53 -29.93
C ILE A 333 1.34 -34.29 -29.09
N GLU A 334 1.48 -34.49 -27.80
CA GLU A 334 1.82 -33.39 -26.87
C GLU A 334 3.12 -32.69 -27.32
N PRO A 335 3.20 -31.32 -27.31
CA PRO A 335 4.36 -30.60 -27.82
C PRO A 335 5.69 -31.02 -27.19
N ALA A 336 5.67 -31.39 -25.88
CA ALA A 336 6.85 -31.90 -25.19
C ALA A 336 7.28 -33.29 -25.71
N ALA A 337 6.34 -34.21 -25.93
CA ALA A 337 6.61 -35.53 -26.53
C ALA A 337 7.06 -35.38 -27.98
N ARG A 338 6.46 -34.46 -28.75
CA ARG A 338 6.87 -34.12 -30.11
C ARG A 338 8.33 -33.70 -30.18
N ASN A 339 8.78 -32.84 -29.29
CA ASN A 339 10.16 -32.34 -29.20
C ASN A 339 11.16 -33.46 -28.83
N VAL A 340 10.74 -34.46 -28.08
CA VAL A 340 11.58 -35.62 -27.71
C VAL A 340 11.65 -36.63 -28.89
N ILE A 341 10.54 -36.88 -29.56
CA ILE A 341 10.46 -37.81 -30.67
C ILE A 341 11.19 -37.26 -31.89
N PHE A 342 11.08 -35.97 -32.15
CA PHE A 342 11.63 -35.30 -33.33
C PHE A 342 12.85 -34.40 -33.06
N TRP A 343 13.53 -34.58 -31.93
CA TRP A 343 14.68 -33.78 -31.50
C TRP A 343 15.78 -33.60 -32.58
N LYS A 344 15.95 -34.49 -33.54
CA LYS A 344 17.00 -34.43 -34.59
C LYS A 344 16.56 -33.84 -35.93
N GLN A 345 15.28 -33.57 -36.11
CA GLN A 345 14.78 -32.91 -37.32
C GLN A 345 13.64 -31.96 -36.99
N PRO A 346 13.80 -30.63 -37.23
CA PRO A 346 12.68 -29.71 -37.15
C PRO A 346 11.73 -30.00 -38.30
N VAL A 347 10.65 -30.71 -38.04
CA VAL A 347 9.58 -30.93 -39.01
C VAL A 347 8.56 -29.82 -38.82
N GLU A 348 8.74 -28.73 -39.52
CA GLU A 348 7.68 -27.75 -39.72
C GLU A 348 6.61 -28.37 -40.65
N ASN A 349 5.36 -28.45 -40.16
CA ASN A 349 4.14 -28.71 -40.93
C ASN A 349 4.03 -30.05 -41.69
N GLN A 350 4.34 -31.18 -41.06
CA GLN A 350 3.87 -32.46 -41.60
C GLN A 350 2.55 -32.84 -40.93
N THR A 351 1.45 -32.79 -41.71
CA THR A 351 0.19 -33.42 -41.37
C THR A 351 0.26 -34.90 -41.78
N PHE A 352 0.16 -35.79 -40.80
CA PHE A 352 0.02 -37.21 -41.03
C PHE A 352 -1.47 -37.53 -41.11
N ASP A 353 -1.94 -38.01 -42.26
CA ASP A 353 -3.31 -38.48 -42.47
C ASP A 353 -3.34 -39.99 -42.16
N ILE A 354 -3.76 -40.35 -40.95
CA ILE A 354 -3.86 -41.75 -40.52
C ILE A 354 -5.30 -42.19 -40.72
N ARG A 355 -5.54 -43.02 -41.72
CA ARG A 355 -6.85 -43.59 -42.02
C ARG A 355 -7.05 -44.90 -41.23
N GLY A 356 -7.97 -44.90 -40.29
CA GLY A 356 -8.47 -46.09 -39.60
C GLY A 356 -8.84 -45.85 -38.16
N PRO A 357 -9.76 -46.60 -37.57
CA PRO A 357 -9.97 -46.55 -36.11
C PRO A 357 -8.83 -47.33 -35.45
N TYR A 358 -7.84 -46.61 -34.92
CA TYR A 358 -6.79 -47.21 -34.11
C TYR A 358 -7.12 -47.00 -32.65
N THR A 359 -7.20 -48.08 -31.87
CA THR A 359 -7.21 -48.01 -30.40
C THR A 359 -5.80 -47.83 -29.92
N VAL A 360 -5.54 -46.75 -29.16
CA VAL A 360 -4.27 -46.57 -28.44
C VAL A 360 -4.32 -47.48 -27.22
N ASP A 361 -3.56 -48.56 -27.27
CA ASP A 361 -3.36 -49.44 -26.12
C ASP A 361 -2.26 -48.94 -25.23
N SER A 362 -2.28 -49.28 -23.94
CA SER A 362 -1.27 -48.88 -22.97
C SER A 362 0.10 -49.44 -23.35
N ALA A 363 1.13 -48.62 -23.23
CA ALA A 363 2.52 -49.07 -23.45
C ALA A 363 2.85 -50.27 -22.56
N ILE A 364 3.51 -51.28 -23.15
CA ILE A 364 4.00 -52.44 -22.40
C ILE A 364 5.12 -51.98 -21.44
N GLU A 365 5.15 -52.48 -20.19
CA GLU A 365 6.19 -52.19 -19.23
C GLU A 365 7.59 -52.40 -19.84
N ASN A 366 8.44 -51.37 -19.70
CA ASN A 366 9.85 -51.27 -20.18
C ASN A 366 10.10 -50.79 -21.63
N GLU A 367 9.09 -50.31 -22.37
CA GLU A 367 9.32 -49.65 -23.65
C GLU A 367 9.28 -48.13 -23.55
N SER A 368 10.44 -47.51 -23.46
CA SER A 368 10.58 -46.06 -23.61
C SER A 368 11.02 -45.74 -25.04
N SER A 369 10.30 -44.80 -25.69
CA SER A 369 10.64 -44.27 -27.01
C SER A 369 10.27 -45.14 -28.21
N ILE A 370 9.35 -46.08 -28.06
CA ILE A 370 8.85 -46.92 -29.16
C ILE A 370 7.39 -46.57 -29.47
N ILE A 371 7.08 -46.28 -30.73
CA ILE A 371 5.71 -46.17 -31.23
C ILE A 371 5.42 -47.46 -31.99
N ARG A 372 4.49 -48.28 -31.48
CA ARG A 372 3.99 -49.44 -32.24
C ARG A 372 2.87 -48.97 -33.15
N MET A 373 3.01 -49.26 -34.40
CA MET A 373 2.00 -49.03 -35.42
C MET A 373 1.60 -50.34 -36.08
N PRO A 374 0.32 -50.50 -36.44
CA PRO A 374 -0.09 -51.61 -37.28
C PRO A 374 0.67 -51.63 -38.62
N GLU A 375 0.85 -52.81 -39.19
CA GLU A 375 1.64 -52.99 -40.41
C GLU A 375 1.09 -52.22 -41.62
N ASP A 376 -0.21 -52.06 -41.69
CA ASP A 376 -0.92 -51.25 -42.67
C ASP A 376 -0.67 -49.76 -42.53
N ALA A 377 -0.54 -49.27 -41.29
CA ALA A 377 -0.16 -47.87 -41.00
C ALA A 377 1.30 -47.58 -41.36
N LEU A 378 2.22 -48.52 -41.09
CA LEU A 378 3.63 -48.42 -41.51
C LEU A 378 3.79 -48.36 -43.00
N LYS A 379 3.04 -49.21 -43.77
CA LYS A 379 3.03 -49.19 -45.26
C LYS A 379 2.47 -47.86 -45.79
N THR A 380 1.42 -47.36 -45.19
CA THR A 380 0.79 -46.10 -45.60
C THR A 380 1.70 -44.88 -45.37
N LEU A 381 2.54 -44.93 -44.34
CA LEU A 381 3.51 -43.89 -43.99
C LEU A 381 4.87 -44.08 -44.69
N GLY A 382 5.08 -45.14 -45.42
CA GLY A 382 6.34 -45.46 -46.11
C GLY A 382 7.49 -45.76 -45.13
N LEU A 383 7.15 -46.25 -43.95
CA LEU A 383 8.13 -46.57 -42.89
C LEU A 383 8.43 -48.07 -42.89
N ASN A 384 9.70 -48.45 -42.74
CA ASN A 384 10.15 -49.83 -42.60
C ASN A 384 10.33 -50.19 -41.13
N TYR A 385 10.15 -51.50 -40.80
CA TYR A 385 10.53 -52.00 -39.48
C TYR A 385 12.02 -51.71 -39.22
N GLY A 386 12.30 -50.99 -38.10
CA GLY A 386 13.64 -50.77 -37.61
C GLY A 386 14.04 -51.76 -36.52
#